data_4a3a203792754442d23d72abfe919140
#
_entry.id   4a3a203792754442d23d72abfe919140
#
_cell.length_a   1.000
_cell.length_b   1.000
_cell.length_c   1.000
_cell.angle_alpha   90.00
_cell.angle_beta   90.00
_cell.angle_gamma   90.00
#
_symmetry.space_group_name_H-M   'P 1'
#
loop_
_entity.id
_entity.type
_entity.pdbx_description
1 polymer ?
#
loop_
_entity_poly.entity_id
_entity_poly.type
_entity_poly.pdbx_seq_one_letter_code
_entity_poly.pdbx_strand_id
1 'polypeptide(L)'
;KLTDTVYIEDDEAYDIWAKEIGVPVERIIRIGDNKGGRYASDNFWQMADTGPCGPCTEIFYDHGADIPGGPPGSPDEDGDRFIEIWNLVFMQFNRDEAGVMHKLPKPCVDTGMGMERLAAVLQHVHSNYEIDLFQHLIKAAARETGATDLENKSLRVIADHIRAAAFMIVDGIIPGSEGRAYVLRRIIRRALRHGHKLGQTKPFFYKLVADLAIEMGGAYPELEEAKDNVASMLKAEEERFGETLETGMKVLEAQLAKDATGIDGATAFTLYETYGFPPDLTADICRERDITFDQAGYDAALKESQELSRKGGKTHKDSKVEYTGEKNKFVGYDQLTFSSKVVALYAAGT
;
A
#
# COMPACT_ATOMS: atom_id res chain seq x y z
N LYS A 1 12.35 -20.62 -18.90
CA LYS A 1 13.59 -20.13 -19.54
C LYS A 1 13.84 -18.70 -19.03
N LEU A 2 15.14 -18.30 -18.93
CA LEU A 2 15.48 -16.94 -18.52
C LEU A 2 15.73 -16.05 -19.75
N THR A 3 15.34 -14.80 -19.64
CA THR A 3 15.59 -13.71 -20.59
C THR A 3 16.03 -12.50 -19.81
N ASP A 4 17.09 -11.83 -20.25
CA ASP A 4 17.68 -10.68 -19.54
C ASP A 4 17.41 -9.41 -20.33
N THR A 5 17.21 -8.30 -19.61
CA THR A 5 17.14 -6.98 -20.21
C THR A 5 18.34 -6.15 -19.79
N VAL A 6 18.75 -5.21 -20.63
CA VAL A 6 19.78 -4.21 -20.31
C VAL A 6 19.35 -2.85 -20.86
N TYR A 7 19.80 -1.77 -20.22
CA TYR A 7 19.62 -0.44 -20.78
C TYR A 7 20.35 -0.31 -22.12
N ILE A 8 19.73 0.35 -23.08
CA ILE A 8 20.18 0.40 -24.48
C ILE A 8 21.64 0.84 -24.65
N GLU A 9 22.13 1.71 -23.78
CA GLU A 9 23.49 2.25 -23.82
C GLU A 9 24.46 1.52 -22.87
N ASP A 10 24.01 0.52 -22.13
CA ASP A 10 24.87 -0.22 -21.20
C ASP A 10 25.52 -1.41 -21.90
N ASP A 11 26.58 -1.10 -22.65
CA ASP A 11 27.35 -2.13 -23.35
C ASP A 11 28.15 -3.01 -22.38
N GLU A 12 28.57 -2.49 -21.23
CA GLU A 12 29.28 -3.25 -20.21
C GLU A 12 28.40 -4.39 -19.65
N ALA A 13 27.17 -4.08 -19.23
CA ALA A 13 26.23 -5.10 -18.76
C ALA A 13 25.90 -6.11 -19.86
N TYR A 14 25.67 -5.64 -21.09
CA TYR A 14 25.42 -6.52 -22.24
C TYR A 14 26.58 -7.49 -22.46
N ASP A 15 27.80 -7.00 -22.47
CA ASP A 15 29.02 -7.80 -22.70
C ASP A 15 29.24 -8.82 -21.59
N ILE A 16 29.01 -8.46 -20.35
CA ILE A 16 29.08 -9.38 -19.20
C ILE A 16 28.08 -10.53 -19.40
N TRP A 17 26.82 -10.24 -19.70
CA TRP A 17 25.82 -11.28 -19.95
C TRP A 17 26.20 -12.19 -21.12
N ALA A 18 26.59 -11.60 -22.25
CA ALA A 18 26.84 -12.36 -23.47
C ALA A 18 28.17 -13.13 -23.44
N LYS A 19 29.25 -12.52 -22.92
CA LYS A 19 30.60 -13.05 -23.05
C LYS A 19 31.12 -13.76 -21.81
N GLU A 20 30.76 -13.26 -20.60
CA GLU A 20 31.23 -13.84 -19.35
C GLU A 20 30.28 -14.85 -18.77
N ILE A 21 28.99 -14.52 -18.73
CA ILE A 21 27.94 -15.41 -18.23
C ILE A 21 27.50 -16.43 -19.30
N GLY A 22 27.58 -16.05 -20.58
CA GLY A 22 27.24 -16.91 -21.70
C GLY A 22 25.74 -17.01 -21.99
N VAL A 23 24.99 -15.96 -21.69
CA VAL A 23 23.57 -15.88 -22.07
C VAL A 23 23.49 -15.77 -23.60
N PRO A 24 22.65 -16.57 -24.27
CA PRO A 24 22.43 -16.45 -25.71
C PRO A 24 21.96 -15.05 -26.08
N VAL A 25 22.60 -14.42 -27.08
CA VAL A 25 22.34 -13.01 -27.44
C VAL A 25 20.88 -12.73 -27.81
N GLU A 26 20.16 -13.72 -28.33
CA GLU A 26 18.73 -13.62 -28.62
C GLU A 26 17.84 -13.56 -27.36
N ARG A 27 18.43 -13.72 -26.18
CA ARG A 27 17.75 -13.61 -24.88
C ARG A 27 18.21 -12.39 -24.08
N ILE A 28 19.04 -11.54 -24.66
CA ILE A 28 19.46 -10.28 -24.05
C ILE A 28 18.80 -9.15 -24.83
N ILE A 29 17.81 -8.51 -24.21
CA ILE A 29 16.98 -7.48 -24.83
C ILE A 29 17.46 -6.11 -24.38
N ARG A 30 17.73 -5.21 -25.33
CA ARG A 30 18.09 -3.82 -25.03
C ARG A 30 16.83 -2.97 -24.97
N ILE A 31 16.59 -2.31 -23.84
CA ILE A 31 15.46 -1.42 -23.61
C ILE A 31 15.94 0.03 -23.57
N GLY A 32 15.37 0.87 -24.42
CA GLY A 32 15.67 2.30 -24.51
C GLY A 32 14.82 3.16 -23.59
N ASP A 33 14.84 4.46 -23.85
CA ASP A 33 14.00 5.45 -23.16
C ASP A 33 12.54 5.31 -23.62
N ASN A 34 11.80 4.40 -23.01
CA ASN A 34 10.43 4.02 -23.41
C ASN A 34 9.32 4.70 -22.58
N LYS A 35 9.68 5.56 -21.61
CA LYS A 35 8.73 6.26 -20.71
C LYS A 35 8.68 7.78 -20.93
N GLY A 36 9.03 8.25 -22.14
CA GLY A 36 8.77 9.62 -22.58
C GLY A 36 9.83 10.67 -22.23
N GLY A 37 11.05 10.28 -21.87
CA GLY A 37 12.16 11.21 -21.61
C GLY A 37 13.51 10.53 -21.51
N ARG A 38 14.58 11.31 -21.49
CA ARG A 38 15.94 10.78 -21.31
C ARG A 38 16.06 10.11 -19.94
N TYR A 39 16.57 8.89 -19.92
CA TYR A 39 16.66 8.02 -18.73
C TYR A 39 15.31 7.60 -18.15
N ALA A 40 14.20 7.89 -18.81
CA ALA A 40 12.90 7.37 -18.46
C ALA A 40 12.69 6.01 -19.16
N SER A 41 13.19 4.96 -18.54
CA SER A 41 13.25 3.60 -19.09
C SER A 41 12.92 2.57 -18.01
N ASP A 42 12.40 1.40 -18.42
CA ASP A 42 12.27 0.25 -17.52
C ASP A 42 13.66 -0.20 -17.03
N ASN A 43 14.68 -0.12 -17.88
CA ASN A 43 16.05 -0.47 -17.52
C ASN A 43 16.91 0.71 -17.04
N PHE A 44 16.28 1.77 -16.52
CA PHE A 44 17.00 2.84 -15.82
C PHE A 44 16.31 3.17 -14.50
N TRP A 45 16.85 2.69 -13.41
CA TRP A 45 16.28 2.84 -12.08
C TRP A 45 16.59 4.20 -11.46
N GLN A 46 15.59 4.77 -10.79
CA GLN A 46 15.69 6.02 -10.04
C GLN A 46 15.01 5.85 -8.69
N MET A 47 15.66 6.29 -7.62
CA MET A 47 15.09 6.22 -6.28
C MET A 47 13.84 7.11 -6.13
N ALA A 48 13.92 8.34 -6.69
CA ALA A 48 12.84 9.31 -6.73
C ALA A 48 13.15 10.35 -7.83
N ASP A 49 12.52 11.51 -7.81
CA ASP A 49 12.86 12.63 -8.70
C ASP A 49 14.31 13.10 -8.52
N THR A 50 14.87 12.90 -7.32
CA THR A 50 16.27 13.19 -6.97
C THR A 50 16.89 12.00 -6.23
N GLY A 51 18.20 11.89 -6.26
CA GLY A 51 18.94 10.86 -5.53
C GLY A 51 19.70 9.87 -6.42
N PRO A 52 20.17 8.77 -5.85
CA PRO A 52 20.92 7.74 -6.58
C PRO A 52 20.10 7.14 -7.71
N CYS A 53 20.75 6.89 -8.85
CA CYS A 53 20.13 6.31 -10.03
C CYS A 53 21.20 5.69 -10.95
N GLY A 54 20.74 4.90 -11.90
CA GLY A 54 21.60 4.28 -12.90
C GLY A 54 20.88 3.24 -13.74
N PRO A 55 21.54 2.73 -14.79
CA PRO A 55 21.01 1.64 -15.59
C PRO A 55 20.82 0.40 -14.73
N CYS A 56 19.87 -0.44 -15.12
CA CYS A 56 19.64 -1.71 -14.49
C CYS A 56 19.51 -2.83 -15.53
N THR A 57 19.70 -4.04 -15.07
CA THR A 57 19.45 -5.26 -15.81
C THR A 57 18.44 -6.09 -15.02
N GLU A 58 17.51 -6.68 -15.72
CA GLU A 58 16.45 -7.46 -15.12
C GLU A 58 16.43 -8.87 -15.68
N ILE A 59 16.17 -9.85 -14.83
CA ILE A 59 16.05 -11.25 -15.22
C ILE A 59 14.58 -11.63 -15.21
N PHE A 60 14.08 -12.05 -16.35
CA PHE A 60 12.70 -12.53 -16.56
C PHE A 60 12.65 -14.05 -16.67
N TYR A 61 11.61 -14.62 -16.10
CA TYR A 61 11.28 -16.03 -16.27
C TYR A 61 10.13 -16.18 -17.26
N ASP A 62 10.36 -16.99 -18.33
CA ASP A 62 9.33 -17.38 -19.29
C ASP A 62 8.55 -18.58 -18.75
N HIS A 63 7.30 -18.37 -18.34
CA HIS A 63 6.39 -19.40 -17.83
C HIS A 63 5.90 -20.36 -18.92
N GLY A 64 6.18 -20.09 -20.19
CA GLY A 64 5.82 -20.95 -21.32
C GLY A 64 4.70 -20.40 -22.19
N ALA A 65 4.57 -21.02 -23.38
CA ALA A 65 3.68 -20.54 -24.42
C ALA A 65 2.17 -20.66 -24.09
N ASP A 66 1.84 -21.42 -23.06
CA ASP A 66 0.45 -21.60 -22.61
C ASP A 66 -0.06 -20.39 -21.82
N ILE A 67 0.86 -19.53 -21.38
CA ILE A 67 0.53 -18.29 -20.66
C ILE A 67 0.56 -17.12 -21.65
N PRO A 68 -0.50 -16.26 -21.68
CA PRO A 68 -0.52 -15.09 -22.54
C PRO A 68 0.56 -14.07 -22.15
N GLY A 69 1.20 -13.47 -23.16
CA GLY A 69 2.20 -12.43 -22.99
C GLY A 69 3.39 -12.60 -23.92
N GLY A 70 4.15 -11.52 -24.08
CA GLY A 70 5.36 -11.45 -24.91
C GLY A 70 6.60 -11.12 -24.09
N PRO A 71 7.79 -11.23 -24.70
CA PRO A 71 9.03 -10.86 -24.04
C PRO A 71 9.09 -9.35 -23.75
N PRO A 72 9.91 -8.92 -22.78
CA PRO A 72 10.13 -7.51 -22.48
C PRO A 72 10.43 -6.70 -23.74
N GLY A 73 9.88 -5.47 -23.82
CA GLY A 73 10.00 -4.61 -25.00
C GLY A 73 9.05 -4.95 -26.16
N SER A 74 8.22 -6.00 -26.04
CA SER A 74 7.21 -6.34 -27.05
C SER A 74 5.85 -5.69 -26.73
N PRO A 75 4.93 -5.58 -27.71
CA PRO A 75 3.60 -5.03 -27.48
C PRO A 75 2.77 -5.78 -26.42
N ASP A 76 3.08 -7.05 -26.20
CA ASP A 76 2.37 -7.93 -25.27
C ASP A 76 3.16 -8.19 -23.97
N GLU A 77 4.11 -7.31 -23.62
CA GLU A 77 4.98 -7.46 -22.44
C GLU A 77 4.22 -7.42 -21.10
N ASP A 78 3.05 -6.76 -21.05
CA ASP A 78 2.20 -6.68 -19.86
C ASP A 78 1.50 -8.00 -19.49
N GLY A 79 1.70 -9.05 -20.28
CA GLY A 79 1.12 -10.37 -19.99
C GLY A 79 1.85 -11.14 -18.90
N ASP A 80 1.20 -12.20 -18.39
CA ASP A 80 1.70 -13.00 -17.26
C ASP A 80 2.77 -14.04 -17.63
N ARG A 81 3.20 -14.09 -18.90
CA ARG A 81 4.15 -15.10 -19.37
C ARG A 81 5.59 -14.81 -18.96
N PHE A 82 6.06 -13.58 -19.19
CA PHE A 82 7.41 -13.17 -18.83
C PHE A 82 7.36 -12.33 -17.56
N ILE A 83 7.79 -12.92 -16.45
CA ILE A 83 7.74 -12.25 -15.14
C ILE A 83 9.15 -11.92 -14.69
N GLU A 84 9.42 -10.66 -14.41
CA GLU A 84 10.65 -10.20 -13.76
C GLU A 84 10.78 -10.87 -12.40
N ILE A 85 11.89 -11.60 -12.19
CA ILE A 85 12.19 -12.25 -10.92
C ILE A 85 13.32 -11.56 -10.16
N TRP A 86 14.21 -10.85 -10.87
CA TRP A 86 15.38 -10.23 -10.28
C TRP A 86 15.74 -8.94 -11.01
N ASN A 87 16.02 -7.87 -10.26
CA ASN A 87 16.52 -6.61 -10.76
C ASN A 87 17.91 -6.32 -10.16
N LEU A 88 18.87 -5.99 -11.00
CA LEU A 88 20.22 -5.59 -10.61
C LEU A 88 20.45 -4.14 -11.07
N VAL A 89 20.59 -3.23 -10.12
CA VAL A 89 20.73 -1.78 -10.37
C VAL A 89 22.18 -1.39 -10.25
N PHE A 90 22.71 -0.73 -11.28
CA PHE A 90 24.05 -0.18 -11.30
C PHE A 90 24.01 1.31 -10.96
N MET A 91 24.03 1.64 -9.66
CA MET A 91 23.99 3.01 -9.20
C MET A 91 25.30 3.73 -9.55
N GLN A 92 25.26 4.53 -10.60
CA GLN A 92 26.40 5.26 -11.15
C GLN A 92 26.28 6.77 -10.99
N PHE A 93 25.05 7.27 -10.78
CA PHE A 93 24.75 8.68 -10.76
C PHE A 93 23.92 9.07 -9.52
N ASN A 94 24.01 10.38 -9.20
CA ASN A 94 23.07 11.06 -8.31
C ASN A 94 22.39 12.19 -9.09
N ARG A 95 21.08 12.17 -9.15
CA ARG A 95 20.28 13.19 -9.81
C ARG A 95 19.92 14.30 -8.83
N ASP A 96 20.21 15.55 -9.18
CA ASP A 96 19.85 16.72 -8.38
C ASP A 96 18.46 17.27 -8.70
N GLU A 97 18.03 18.32 -7.96
CA GLU A 97 16.73 18.98 -8.15
C GLU A 97 16.56 19.64 -9.52
N ALA A 98 17.65 19.97 -10.20
CA ALA A 98 17.65 20.50 -11.56
C ALA A 98 17.58 19.39 -12.63
N GLY A 99 17.58 18.11 -12.21
CA GLY A 99 17.57 16.95 -13.10
C GLY A 99 18.96 16.60 -13.68
N VAL A 100 20.04 17.23 -13.17
CA VAL A 100 21.41 16.97 -13.64
C VAL A 100 21.95 15.71 -12.99
N MET A 101 22.57 14.87 -13.81
CA MET A 101 23.17 13.59 -13.42
C MET A 101 24.63 13.77 -13.05
N HIS A 102 24.95 13.64 -11.77
CA HIS A 102 26.33 13.69 -11.26
C HIS A 102 26.85 12.28 -11.04
N LYS A 103 28.04 11.97 -11.55
CA LYS A 103 28.65 10.65 -11.30
C LYS A 103 28.91 10.46 -9.81
N LEU A 104 28.54 9.29 -9.30
CA LEU A 104 28.88 8.90 -7.93
C LEU A 104 30.39 8.67 -7.82
N PRO A 105 31.03 9.12 -6.74
CA PRO A 105 32.46 8.91 -6.51
C PRO A 105 32.82 7.42 -6.30
N LYS A 106 31.85 6.63 -5.85
CA LYS A 106 31.91 5.18 -5.69
C LYS A 106 30.65 4.57 -6.23
N PRO A 107 30.62 4.13 -7.49
CA PRO A 107 29.50 3.37 -8.02
C PRO A 107 29.27 2.10 -7.20
N CYS A 108 28.04 1.65 -7.11
CA CYS A 108 27.68 0.42 -6.41
C CYS A 108 26.60 -0.34 -7.17
N VAL A 109 26.44 -1.60 -6.84
CA VAL A 109 25.37 -2.45 -7.32
C VAL A 109 24.40 -2.67 -6.17
N ASP A 110 23.13 -2.43 -6.44
CA ASP A 110 22.02 -2.83 -5.58
C ASP A 110 21.15 -3.85 -6.30
N THR A 111 20.53 -4.75 -5.56
CA THR A 111 19.75 -5.82 -6.19
C THR A 111 18.50 -6.13 -5.40
N GLY A 112 17.43 -6.45 -6.11
CA GLY A 112 16.16 -6.89 -5.53
C GLY A 112 15.61 -8.10 -6.27
N MET A 113 15.27 -9.14 -5.51
CA MET A 113 14.62 -10.34 -6.04
C MET A 113 13.28 -10.55 -5.34
N GLY A 114 12.21 -10.76 -6.10
CA GLY A 114 10.89 -11.05 -5.55
C GLY A 114 10.84 -12.47 -4.96
N MET A 115 10.71 -12.59 -3.64
CA MET A 115 10.64 -13.89 -2.97
C MET A 115 9.47 -14.73 -3.50
N GLU A 116 8.29 -14.13 -3.62
CA GLU A 116 7.09 -14.81 -4.10
C GLU A 116 7.21 -15.20 -5.58
N ARG A 117 7.81 -14.33 -6.40
CA ARG A 117 8.05 -14.63 -7.83
C ARG A 117 9.03 -15.79 -7.97
N LEU A 118 10.10 -15.79 -7.21
CA LEU A 118 11.06 -16.90 -7.20
C LEU A 118 10.42 -18.19 -6.67
N ALA A 119 9.63 -18.11 -5.58
CA ALA A 119 8.92 -19.26 -5.03
C ALA A 119 7.94 -19.83 -6.06
N ALA A 120 7.20 -19.01 -6.80
CA ALA A 120 6.30 -19.46 -7.85
C ALA A 120 7.04 -20.24 -8.94
N VAL A 121 8.20 -19.74 -9.38
CA VAL A 121 9.06 -20.45 -10.35
C VAL A 121 9.52 -21.81 -9.81
N LEU A 122 10.00 -21.85 -8.57
CA LEU A 122 10.52 -23.08 -7.95
C LEU A 122 9.42 -24.11 -7.62
N GLN A 123 8.21 -23.63 -7.31
CA GLN A 123 7.04 -24.47 -7.07
C GLN A 123 6.27 -24.83 -8.35
N HIS A 124 6.74 -24.37 -9.52
CA HIS A 124 6.12 -24.63 -10.82
C HIS A 124 4.67 -24.14 -10.94
N VAL A 125 4.39 -22.97 -10.33
CA VAL A 125 3.10 -22.28 -10.44
C VAL A 125 3.27 -20.94 -11.16
N HIS A 126 2.18 -20.30 -11.60
CA HIS A 126 2.26 -19.12 -12.47
C HIS A 126 1.95 -17.82 -11.74
N SER A 127 1.31 -17.88 -10.58
CA SER A 127 0.94 -16.72 -9.79
C SER A 127 1.58 -16.76 -8.40
N ASN A 128 1.96 -15.61 -7.87
CA ASN A 128 2.42 -15.46 -6.49
C ASN A 128 1.40 -15.99 -5.48
N TYR A 129 0.11 -15.93 -5.81
CA TYR A 129 -0.97 -16.43 -4.95
C TYR A 129 -1.14 -17.94 -4.97
N GLU A 130 -0.47 -18.64 -5.88
CA GLU A 130 -0.49 -20.10 -5.97
C GLU A 130 0.62 -20.78 -5.16
N ILE A 131 1.59 -20.00 -4.62
CA ILE A 131 2.61 -20.55 -3.74
C ILE A 131 2.00 -21.03 -2.41
N ASP A 132 2.64 -21.98 -1.77
CA ASP A 132 2.18 -22.63 -0.53
C ASP A 132 1.77 -21.63 0.56
N LEU A 133 2.60 -20.63 0.85
CA LEU A 133 2.32 -19.58 1.83
C LEU A 133 0.97 -18.91 1.57
N PHE A 134 0.75 -18.42 0.35
CA PHE A 134 -0.51 -17.74 0.03
C PHE A 134 -1.68 -18.70 -0.07
N GLN A 135 -1.48 -19.94 -0.49
CA GLN A 135 -2.54 -20.94 -0.50
C GLN A 135 -3.05 -21.27 0.91
N HIS A 136 -2.17 -21.28 1.92
CA HIS A 136 -2.58 -21.43 3.31
C HIS A 136 -3.40 -20.23 3.79
N LEU A 137 -2.94 -19.02 3.52
CA LEU A 137 -3.66 -17.80 3.93
C LEU A 137 -5.00 -17.64 3.19
N ILE A 138 -5.08 -18.02 1.91
CA ILE A 138 -6.33 -18.02 1.12
C ILE A 138 -7.34 -19.01 1.71
N LYS A 139 -6.89 -20.22 2.07
CA LYS A 139 -7.76 -21.21 2.74
C LYS A 139 -8.22 -20.74 4.11
N ALA A 140 -7.35 -20.09 4.88
CA ALA A 140 -7.71 -19.49 6.16
C ALA A 140 -8.75 -18.37 5.98
N ALA A 141 -8.55 -17.48 4.98
CA ALA A 141 -9.51 -16.43 4.65
C ALA A 141 -10.85 -17.00 4.20
N ALA A 142 -10.84 -18.06 3.38
CA ALA A 142 -12.07 -18.76 2.96
C ALA A 142 -12.81 -19.38 4.17
N ARG A 143 -12.09 -20.00 5.09
CA ARG A 143 -12.67 -20.55 6.33
C ARG A 143 -13.37 -19.47 7.14
N GLU A 144 -12.74 -18.32 7.35
CA GLU A 144 -13.27 -17.23 8.17
C GLU A 144 -14.41 -16.46 7.48
N THR A 145 -14.41 -16.39 6.15
CA THR A 145 -15.47 -15.73 5.38
C THR A 145 -16.60 -16.65 4.95
N GLY A 146 -16.41 -17.96 5.02
CA GLY A 146 -17.36 -18.96 4.50
C GLY A 146 -17.37 -19.08 2.98
N ALA A 147 -16.38 -18.50 2.29
CA ALA A 147 -16.25 -18.59 0.84
C ALA A 147 -15.85 -20.01 0.42
N THR A 148 -16.51 -20.53 -0.62
CA THR A 148 -16.26 -21.87 -1.16
C THR A 148 -15.38 -21.88 -2.41
N ASP A 149 -15.38 -20.77 -3.16
CA ASP A 149 -14.54 -20.56 -4.34
C ASP A 149 -13.19 -19.96 -3.92
N LEU A 150 -12.14 -20.77 -3.91
CA LEU A 150 -10.78 -20.37 -3.55
C LEU A 150 -10.11 -19.48 -4.60
N GLU A 151 -10.63 -19.43 -5.84
CA GLU A 151 -10.12 -18.57 -6.91
C GLU A 151 -10.68 -17.14 -6.81
N ASN A 152 -11.58 -16.87 -5.89
CA ASN A 152 -12.16 -15.55 -5.71
C ASN A 152 -11.09 -14.51 -5.36
N LYS A 153 -10.99 -13.48 -6.20
CA LYS A 153 -10.00 -12.39 -6.05
C LYS A 153 -10.02 -11.70 -4.67
N SER A 154 -11.19 -11.68 -4.01
CA SER A 154 -11.30 -11.09 -2.66
C SER A 154 -10.47 -11.87 -1.62
N LEU A 155 -10.35 -13.19 -1.75
CA LEU A 155 -9.53 -14.00 -0.85
C LEU A 155 -8.04 -13.68 -1.02
N ARG A 156 -7.58 -13.43 -2.26
CA ARG A 156 -6.20 -13.01 -2.54
C ARG A 156 -5.87 -11.67 -1.87
N VAL A 157 -6.80 -10.70 -1.95
CA VAL A 157 -6.64 -9.40 -1.28
C VAL A 157 -6.55 -9.56 0.23
N ILE A 158 -7.43 -10.37 0.84
CA ILE A 158 -7.42 -10.62 2.28
C ILE A 158 -6.11 -11.27 2.70
N ALA A 159 -5.62 -12.29 1.98
CA ALA A 159 -4.39 -12.99 2.27
C ALA A 159 -3.15 -12.08 2.16
N ASP A 160 -3.07 -11.27 1.14
CA ASP A 160 -2.01 -10.27 0.96
C ASP A 160 -2.02 -9.22 2.09
N HIS A 161 -3.20 -8.71 2.40
CA HIS A 161 -3.36 -7.61 3.35
C HIS A 161 -3.17 -8.03 4.81
N ILE A 162 -3.48 -9.27 5.18
CA ILE A 162 -3.18 -9.73 6.55
C ILE A 162 -1.67 -9.76 6.80
N ARG A 163 -0.88 -10.21 5.83
CA ARG A 163 0.56 -10.20 5.94
C ARG A 163 1.09 -8.76 6.04
N ALA A 164 0.70 -7.89 5.12
CA ALA A 164 1.14 -6.49 5.12
C ALA A 164 0.76 -5.78 6.43
N ALA A 165 -0.50 -5.90 6.87
CA ALA A 165 -0.98 -5.23 8.08
C ALA A 165 -0.30 -5.75 9.35
N ALA A 166 -0.12 -7.07 9.47
CA ALA A 166 0.52 -7.66 10.63
C ALA A 166 1.97 -7.21 10.79
N PHE A 167 2.77 -7.26 9.73
CA PHE A 167 4.17 -6.82 9.77
C PHE A 167 4.31 -5.32 10.02
N MET A 168 3.43 -4.48 9.44
CA MET A 168 3.42 -3.06 9.77
C MET A 168 3.18 -2.80 11.27
N ILE A 169 2.31 -3.59 11.91
CA ILE A 169 2.06 -3.47 13.36
C ILE A 169 3.26 -4.00 14.16
N VAL A 170 3.87 -5.11 13.75
CA VAL A 170 5.11 -5.64 14.36
C VAL A 170 6.22 -4.58 14.33
N ASP A 171 6.34 -3.84 13.21
CA ASP A 171 7.28 -2.73 13.05
C ASP A 171 6.87 -1.44 13.82
N GLY A 172 5.82 -1.49 14.63
CA GLY A 172 5.40 -0.42 15.52
C GLY A 172 4.44 0.61 14.91
N ILE A 173 3.84 0.34 13.74
CA ILE A 173 2.84 1.23 13.16
C ILE A 173 1.47 0.92 13.77
N ILE A 174 0.81 1.96 14.28
CA ILE A 174 -0.55 1.87 14.83
C ILE A 174 -1.53 2.47 13.82
N PRO A 175 -2.70 1.84 13.55
CA PRO A 175 -3.70 2.40 12.63
C PRO A 175 -4.14 3.80 13.05
N GLY A 176 -4.03 4.77 12.14
CA GLY A 176 -4.26 6.19 12.44
C GLY A 176 -4.90 6.96 11.28
N SER A 177 -4.97 8.29 11.42
CA SER A 177 -5.59 9.20 10.46
C SER A 177 -4.60 9.88 9.50
N GLU A 178 -3.28 9.75 9.74
CA GLU A 178 -2.26 10.47 8.99
C GLU A 178 -1.04 9.59 8.69
N GLY A 179 -0.30 9.95 7.65
CA GLY A 179 0.97 9.34 7.30
C GLY A 179 0.91 7.81 7.14
N ARG A 180 1.93 7.12 7.63
CA ARG A 180 2.04 5.65 7.56
C ARG A 180 0.91 4.94 8.31
N ALA A 181 0.45 5.51 9.40
CA ALA A 181 -0.68 5.01 10.20
C ALA A 181 -1.99 4.98 9.38
N TYR A 182 -2.19 5.98 8.52
CA TYR A 182 -3.33 6.02 7.61
C TYR A 182 -3.22 4.96 6.50
N VAL A 183 -2.03 4.73 5.97
CA VAL A 183 -1.79 3.66 4.97
C VAL A 183 -2.17 2.30 5.55
N LEU A 184 -1.71 1.98 6.76
CA LEU A 184 -2.10 0.76 7.47
C LEU A 184 -3.62 0.64 7.63
N ARG A 185 -4.27 1.71 8.07
CA ARG A 185 -5.74 1.74 8.21
C ARG A 185 -6.44 1.46 6.89
N ARG A 186 -5.98 2.01 5.77
CA ARG A 186 -6.52 1.74 4.43
C ARG A 186 -6.39 0.28 4.04
N ILE A 187 -5.24 -0.33 4.27
CA ILE A 187 -4.98 -1.75 3.98
C ILE A 187 -5.97 -2.62 4.76
N ILE A 188 -6.11 -2.38 6.08
CA ILE A 188 -7.07 -3.11 6.92
C ILE A 188 -8.49 -2.95 6.37
N ARG A 189 -8.95 -1.73 6.16
CA ARG A 189 -10.33 -1.44 5.71
C ARG A 189 -10.63 -2.02 4.33
N ARG A 190 -9.64 -2.07 3.45
CA ARG A 190 -9.77 -2.72 2.14
C ARG A 190 -10.01 -4.24 2.30
N ALA A 191 -9.25 -4.89 3.16
CA ALA A 191 -9.46 -6.31 3.47
C ALA A 191 -10.86 -6.57 4.06
N LEU A 192 -11.31 -5.72 4.99
CA LEU A 192 -12.65 -5.83 5.60
C LEU A 192 -13.77 -5.68 4.58
N ARG A 193 -13.63 -4.74 3.63
CA ARG A 193 -14.57 -4.60 2.52
C ARG A 193 -14.63 -5.87 1.65
N HIS A 194 -13.48 -6.48 1.36
CA HIS A 194 -13.46 -7.74 0.61
C HIS A 194 -14.12 -8.88 1.39
N GLY A 195 -13.95 -8.94 2.71
CA GLY A 195 -14.71 -9.86 3.57
C GLY A 195 -16.22 -9.62 3.50
N HIS A 196 -16.64 -8.35 3.58
CA HIS A 196 -18.05 -7.98 3.44
C HIS A 196 -18.62 -8.38 2.06
N LYS A 197 -17.85 -8.20 0.99
CA LYS A 197 -18.22 -8.64 -0.36
C LYS A 197 -18.43 -10.17 -0.46
N LEU A 198 -17.73 -10.94 0.37
CA LEU A 198 -17.90 -12.39 0.51
C LEU A 198 -19.05 -12.77 1.47
N GLY A 199 -19.78 -11.80 2.04
CA GLY A 199 -20.88 -12.02 2.95
C GLY A 199 -20.50 -12.09 4.43
N GLN A 200 -19.22 -11.85 4.78
CA GLN A 200 -18.78 -11.82 6.17
C GLN A 200 -19.03 -10.44 6.79
N THR A 201 -19.96 -10.38 7.72
CA THR A 201 -20.36 -9.14 8.42
C THR A 201 -19.84 -9.07 9.86
N LYS A 202 -19.26 -10.15 10.38
CA LYS A 202 -18.66 -10.20 11.71
C LYS A 202 -17.16 -10.03 11.67
N PRO A 203 -16.51 -9.57 12.73
CA PRO A 203 -15.06 -9.50 12.82
C PRO A 203 -14.42 -10.86 12.54
N PHE A 204 -13.47 -10.88 11.59
CA PHE A 204 -12.82 -12.09 11.11
C PHE A 204 -11.34 -11.93 10.82
N PHE A 205 -10.94 -10.75 10.34
CA PHE A 205 -9.61 -10.50 9.79
C PHE A 205 -8.50 -10.70 10.84
N TYR A 206 -8.75 -10.26 12.07
CA TYR A 206 -7.81 -10.44 13.18
C TYR A 206 -7.48 -11.92 13.48
N LYS A 207 -8.40 -12.84 13.17
CA LYS A 207 -8.19 -14.27 13.41
C LYS A 207 -7.11 -14.87 12.52
N LEU A 208 -6.92 -14.29 11.33
CA LEU A 208 -5.91 -14.74 10.37
C LEU A 208 -4.47 -14.50 10.83
N VAL A 209 -4.26 -13.71 11.88
CA VAL A 209 -2.94 -13.51 12.50
C VAL A 209 -2.36 -14.84 13.00
N ALA A 210 -3.18 -15.71 13.54
CA ALA A 210 -2.73 -17.02 14.01
C ALA A 210 -2.25 -17.91 12.84
N ASP A 211 -2.97 -17.90 11.72
CA ASP A 211 -2.58 -18.62 10.50
C ASP A 211 -1.28 -18.05 9.91
N LEU A 212 -1.15 -16.73 9.88
CA LEU A 212 0.07 -16.06 9.42
C LEU A 212 1.28 -16.41 10.31
N ALA A 213 1.09 -16.44 11.63
CA ALA A 213 2.15 -16.81 12.57
C ALA A 213 2.61 -18.27 12.39
N ILE A 214 1.70 -19.18 12.04
CA ILE A 214 2.07 -20.56 11.69
C ILE A 214 2.97 -20.60 10.45
N GLU A 215 2.63 -19.81 9.42
CA GLU A 215 3.38 -19.82 8.16
C GLU A 215 4.72 -19.08 8.24
N MET A 216 4.77 -17.96 8.94
CA MET A 216 5.92 -17.05 8.91
C MET A 216 6.65 -16.91 10.25
N GLY A 217 6.04 -17.31 11.37
CA GLY A 217 6.62 -17.13 12.70
C GLY A 217 7.96 -17.86 12.91
N GLY A 218 8.20 -18.95 12.20
CA GLY A 218 9.48 -19.66 12.24
C GLY A 218 10.64 -18.85 11.66
N ALA A 219 10.38 -18.04 10.63
CA ALA A 219 11.37 -17.14 10.02
C ALA A 219 11.39 -15.75 10.68
N TYR A 220 10.26 -15.35 11.29
CA TYR A 220 10.06 -14.05 11.93
C TYR A 220 9.56 -14.22 13.36
N PRO A 221 10.44 -14.56 14.33
CA PRO A 221 10.05 -14.77 15.72
C PRO A 221 9.31 -13.59 16.35
N GLU A 222 9.61 -12.35 15.93
CA GLU A 222 8.95 -11.13 16.36
C GLU A 222 7.44 -11.10 16.02
N LEU A 223 7.04 -11.77 14.95
CA LEU A 223 5.62 -11.93 14.60
C LEU A 223 4.92 -12.86 15.60
N GLU A 224 5.58 -13.97 15.98
CA GLU A 224 5.06 -14.91 16.97
C GLU A 224 4.93 -14.25 18.35
N GLU A 225 5.94 -13.46 18.75
CA GLU A 225 5.93 -12.72 20.01
C GLU A 225 4.82 -11.66 20.07
N ALA A 226 4.58 -10.98 18.95
CA ALA A 226 3.62 -9.87 18.86
C ALA A 226 2.19 -10.31 18.47
N LYS A 227 1.94 -11.57 18.13
CA LYS A 227 0.68 -12.02 17.51
C LYS A 227 -0.58 -11.62 18.24
N ASP A 228 -0.60 -11.70 19.58
CA ASP A 228 -1.77 -11.33 20.37
C ASP A 228 -2.03 -9.82 20.35
N ASN A 229 -0.97 -9.02 20.36
CA ASN A 229 -1.05 -7.57 20.22
C ASN A 229 -1.54 -7.17 18.82
N VAL A 230 -0.99 -7.80 17.77
CA VAL A 230 -1.41 -7.58 16.38
C VAL A 230 -2.89 -7.93 16.22
N ALA A 231 -3.32 -9.10 16.69
CA ALA A 231 -4.71 -9.53 16.64
C ALA A 231 -5.65 -8.55 17.39
N SER A 232 -5.24 -8.07 18.56
CA SER A 232 -6.02 -7.10 19.35
C SER A 232 -6.18 -5.77 18.63
N MET A 233 -5.11 -5.23 18.01
CA MET A 233 -5.15 -3.97 17.26
C MET A 233 -6.02 -4.10 16.00
N LEU A 234 -5.88 -5.19 15.25
CA LEU A 234 -6.70 -5.46 14.07
C LEU A 234 -8.18 -5.58 14.45
N LYS A 235 -8.49 -6.34 15.52
CA LYS A 235 -9.86 -6.49 16.01
C LYS A 235 -10.48 -5.16 16.39
N ALA A 236 -9.76 -4.29 17.09
CA ALA A 236 -10.26 -2.97 17.49
C ALA A 236 -10.56 -2.06 16.27
N GLU A 237 -9.71 -2.07 15.22
CA GLU A 237 -9.97 -1.31 14.00
C GLU A 237 -11.12 -1.93 13.19
N GLU A 238 -11.22 -3.25 13.17
CA GLU A 238 -12.28 -4.00 12.49
C GLU A 238 -13.66 -3.72 13.12
N GLU A 239 -13.78 -3.80 14.44
CA GLU A 239 -15.01 -3.48 15.16
C GLU A 239 -15.43 -2.02 14.95
N ARG A 240 -14.46 -1.09 15.02
CA ARG A 240 -14.72 0.33 14.77
C ARG A 240 -15.21 0.61 13.35
N PHE A 241 -14.66 -0.09 12.36
CA PHE A 241 -15.00 0.13 10.96
C PHE A 241 -16.24 -0.64 10.51
N GLY A 242 -16.63 -1.72 11.20
CA GLY A 242 -17.74 -2.57 10.81
C GLY A 242 -19.07 -1.82 10.64
N GLU A 243 -19.44 -0.98 11.59
CA GLU A 243 -20.65 -0.15 11.51
C GLU A 243 -20.56 0.88 10.37
N THR A 244 -19.41 1.50 10.21
CA THR A 244 -19.12 2.45 9.12
C THR A 244 -19.24 1.78 7.75
N LEU A 245 -18.67 0.59 7.62
CA LEU A 245 -18.69 -0.17 6.37
C LEU A 245 -20.12 -0.53 5.97
N GLU A 246 -20.90 -1.08 6.88
CA GLU A 246 -22.28 -1.47 6.61
C GLU A 246 -23.14 -0.27 6.19
N THR A 247 -23.02 0.85 6.92
CA THR A 247 -23.77 2.07 6.62
C THR A 247 -23.32 2.72 5.32
N GLY A 248 -22.01 2.83 5.11
CA GLY A 248 -21.43 3.40 3.88
C GLY A 248 -21.82 2.60 2.65
N MET A 249 -21.79 1.27 2.72
CA MET A 249 -22.23 0.41 1.60
C MET A 249 -23.73 0.59 1.30
N LYS A 250 -24.59 0.71 2.30
CA LYS A 250 -26.04 0.98 2.09
C LYS A 250 -26.25 2.32 1.36
N VAL A 251 -25.55 3.38 1.76
CA VAL A 251 -25.64 4.70 1.12
C VAL A 251 -25.14 4.64 -0.33
N LEU A 252 -24.01 3.98 -0.55
CA LEU A 252 -23.42 3.82 -1.89
C LEU A 252 -24.37 3.04 -2.82
N GLU A 253 -24.89 1.91 -2.38
CA GLU A 253 -25.84 1.12 -3.17
C GLU A 253 -27.14 1.88 -3.46
N ALA A 254 -27.64 2.66 -2.50
CA ALA A 254 -28.81 3.50 -2.70
C ALA A 254 -28.57 4.62 -3.73
N GLN A 255 -27.36 5.14 -3.81
CA GLN A 255 -27.00 6.11 -4.84
C GLN A 255 -26.86 5.45 -6.21
N LEU A 256 -26.20 4.30 -6.29
CA LEU A 256 -26.06 3.55 -7.55
C LEU A 256 -27.39 3.02 -8.08
N ALA A 257 -28.38 2.80 -7.22
CA ALA A 257 -29.76 2.49 -7.64
C ALA A 257 -30.46 3.67 -8.33
N LYS A 258 -30.04 4.91 -8.05
CA LYS A 258 -30.57 6.13 -8.69
C LYS A 258 -29.79 6.48 -9.96
N ASP A 259 -28.46 6.34 -9.89
CA ASP A 259 -27.56 6.59 -11.01
C ASP A 259 -26.48 5.49 -11.02
N ALA A 260 -26.62 4.57 -11.97
CA ALA A 260 -25.71 3.44 -12.13
C ALA A 260 -24.40 3.81 -12.82
N THR A 261 -24.24 5.06 -13.28
CA THR A 261 -23.04 5.48 -14.07
C THR A 261 -21.86 5.87 -13.21
N GLY A 262 -22.08 6.22 -11.95
CA GLY A 262 -21.01 6.60 -11.06
C GLY A 262 -21.44 7.20 -9.72
N ILE A 263 -20.43 7.63 -8.98
CA ILE A 263 -20.58 8.34 -7.71
C ILE A 263 -20.08 9.77 -7.88
N ASP A 264 -20.98 10.73 -7.65
CA ASP A 264 -20.64 12.16 -7.67
C ASP A 264 -19.81 12.58 -6.44
N GLY A 265 -19.08 13.71 -6.59
CA GLY A 265 -18.19 14.20 -5.55
C GLY A 265 -18.88 14.56 -4.23
N ALA A 266 -20.11 15.07 -4.28
CA ALA A 266 -20.87 15.43 -3.08
C ALA A 266 -21.30 14.19 -2.29
N THR A 267 -21.74 13.14 -2.97
CA THR A 267 -22.03 11.84 -2.36
C THR A 267 -20.77 11.21 -1.76
N ALA A 268 -19.67 11.22 -2.49
CA ALA A 268 -18.38 10.70 -2.00
C ALA A 268 -17.90 11.47 -0.77
N PHE A 269 -18.05 12.79 -0.76
CA PHE A 269 -17.74 13.63 0.40
C PHE A 269 -18.64 13.34 1.59
N THR A 270 -19.94 13.17 1.38
CA THR A 270 -20.90 12.79 2.44
C THR A 270 -20.54 11.42 3.05
N LEU A 271 -20.19 10.44 2.22
CA LEU A 271 -19.69 9.14 2.67
C LEU A 271 -18.48 9.27 3.58
N TYR A 272 -17.54 10.15 3.22
CA TYR A 272 -16.33 10.40 4.00
C TYR A 272 -16.61 11.18 5.28
N GLU A 273 -17.25 12.36 5.20
CA GLU A 273 -17.42 13.28 6.32
C GLU A 273 -18.43 12.78 7.35
N THR A 274 -19.58 12.28 6.88
CA THR A 274 -20.70 11.88 7.76
C THR A 274 -20.57 10.45 8.25
N TYR A 275 -20.16 9.56 7.36
CA TYR A 275 -20.14 8.12 7.65
C TYR A 275 -18.71 7.57 7.86
N GLY A 276 -17.66 8.39 7.69
CA GLY A 276 -16.27 7.95 7.86
C GLY A 276 -15.81 6.91 6.83
N PHE A 277 -16.51 6.79 5.70
CA PHE A 277 -16.20 5.85 4.62
C PHE A 277 -15.12 6.45 3.73
N PRO A 278 -13.93 5.84 3.65
CA PRO A 278 -12.80 6.45 2.96
C PRO A 278 -13.03 6.67 1.46
N PRO A 279 -12.63 7.82 0.89
CA PRO A 279 -12.86 8.13 -0.53
C PRO A 279 -12.11 7.19 -1.47
N ASP A 280 -10.93 6.75 -1.09
CA ASP A 280 -10.16 5.74 -1.84
C ASP A 280 -10.88 4.38 -1.90
N LEU A 281 -11.61 4.02 -0.85
CA LEU A 281 -12.44 2.82 -0.85
C LEU A 281 -13.64 2.97 -1.80
N THR A 282 -14.25 4.15 -1.85
CA THR A 282 -15.30 4.49 -2.83
C THR A 282 -14.75 4.41 -4.26
N ALA A 283 -13.58 5.00 -4.50
CA ALA A 283 -12.90 4.95 -5.80
C ALA A 283 -12.56 3.51 -6.23
N ASP A 284 -12.08 2.68 -5.31
CA ASP A 284 -11.81 1.26 -5.58
C ASP A 284 -13.07 0.50 -5.98
N ILE A 285 -14.20 0.76 -5.31
CA ILE A 285 -15.49 0.15 -5.66
C ILE A 285 -15.94 0.59 -7.06
N CYS A 286 -15.81 1.88 -7.37
CA CYS A 286 -16.14 2.41 -8.69
C CYS A 286 -15.30 1.74 -9.78
N ARG A 287 -14.00 1.60 -9.56
CA ARG A 287 -13.09 0.93 -10.50
C ARG A 287 -13.42 -0.55 -10.70
N GLU A 288 -13.75 -1.28 -9.62
CA GLU A 288 -14.15 -2.69 -9.71
C GLU A 288 -15.46 -2.91 -10.48
N ARG A 289 -16.34 -1.91 -10.49
CA ARG A 289 -17.64 -1.96 -11.16
C ARG A 289 -17.64 -1.30 -12.55
N ASP A 290 -16.48 -0.79 -12.98
CA ASP A 290 -16.32 -0.02 -14.22
C ASP A 290 -17.26 1.17 -14.32
N ILE A 291 -17.38 1.93 -13.22
CA ILE A 291 -18.19 3.15 -13.10
C ILE A 291 -17.31 4.35 -12.71
N THR A 292 -17.81 5.56 -12.92
CA THR A 292 -17.06 6.80 -12.68
C THR A 292 -17.01 7.17 -11.20
N PHE A 293 -15.90 7.78 -10.78
CA PHE A 293 -15.73 8.45 -9.50
C PHE A 293 -15.33 9.90 -9.74
N ASP A 294 -16.14 10.84 -9.25
CA ASP A 294 -15.87 12.27 -9.40
C ASP A 294 -14.89 12.78 -8.34
N GLN A 295 -13.60 12.56 -8.61
CA GLN A 295 -12.51 13.01 -7.74
C GLN A 295 -12.48 14.53 -7.61
N ALA A 296 -12.68 15.27 -8.72
CA ALA A 296 -12.62 16.74 -8.70
C ALA A 296 -13.73 17.36 -7.85
N GLY A 297 -14.95 16.81 -7.95
CA GLY A 297 -16.07 17.22 -7.10
C GLY A 297 -15.85 16.90 -5.62
N TYR A 298 -15.27 15.74 -5.32
CA TYR A 298 -14.89 15.38 -3.95
C TYR A 298 -13.86 16.36 -3.38
N ASP A 299 -12.79 16.66 -4.12
CA ASP A 299 -11.73 17.57 -3.68
C ASP A 299 -12.26 19.00 -3.45
N ALA A 300 -13.18 19.45 -4.30
CA ALA A 300 -13.84 20.74 -4.13
C ALA A 300 -14.69 20.79 -2.85
N ALA A 301 -15.51 19.76 -2.59
CA ALA A 301 -16.33 19.66 -1.38
C ALA A 301 -15.48 19.59 -0.11
N LEU A 302 -14.39 18.82 -0.14
CA LEU A 302 -13.43 18.72 0.98
C LEU A 302 -12.79 20.09 1.28
N LYS A 303 -12.37 20.81 0.25
CA LYS A 303 -11.77 22.14 0.39
C LYS A 303 -12.76 23.13 0.99
N GLU A 304 -14.00 23.12 0.52
CA GLU A 304 -15.06 23.99 1.05
C GLU A 304 -15.31 23.73 2.54
N SER A 305 -15.43 22.46 2.95
CA SER A 305 -15.60 22.06 4.35
C SER A 305 -14.43 22.53 5.22
N GLN A 306 -13.18 22.38 4.75
CA GLN A 306 -11.98 22.86 5.44
C GLN A 306 -11.99 24.39 5.61
N GLU A 307 -12.41 25.13 4.59
CA GLU A 307 -12.53 26.59 4.66
C GLU A 307 -13.62 27.04 5.65
N LEU A 308 -14.76 26.35 5.67
CA LEU A 308 -15.84 26.59 6.65
C LEU A 308 -15.36 26.31 8.08
N SER A 309 -14.67 25.21 8.30
CA SER A 309 -14.10 24.85 9.60
C SER A 309 -13.08 25.90 10.09
N ARG A 310 -12.22 26.40 9.18
CA ARG A 310 -11.28 27.49 9.51
C ARG A 310 -11.98 28.81 9.85
N LYS A 311 -13.10 29.12 9.17
CA LYS A 311 -13.91 30.30 9.45
C LYS A 311 -14.69 30.16 10.77
N GLY A 312 -15.24 28.96 11.05
CA GLY A 312 -15.95 28.64 12.29
C GLY A 312 -15.04 28.65 13.54
N GLY A 313 -13.79 28.21 13.39
CA GLY A 313 -12.81 28.24 14.50
C GLY A 313 -12.40 29.64 14.97
N LYS A 314 -12.77 30.70 14.25
CA LYS A 314 -12.53 32.09 14.68
C LYS A 314 -13.59 32.64 15.62
N THR A 315 -14.62 31.89 15.97
CA THR A 315 -15.71 32.34 16.86
C THR A 315 -15.48 32.03 18.35
N HIS A 316 -14.50 31.25 18.73
CA HIS A 316 -13.96 31.38 20.09
C HIS A 316 -13.08 32.62 20.11
N LYS A 317 -13.68 33.77 20.45
CA LYS A 317 -12.95 34.82 21.11
C LYS A 317 -12.35 34.19 22.36
N ASP A 318 -11.08 33.83 22.31
CA ASP A 318 -10.28 33.68 23.50
C ASP A 318 -10.48 35.01 24.27
N SER A 319 -11.31 34.98 25.30
CA SER A 319 -11.23 35.98 26.34
C SER A 319 -9.78 35.84 26.86
N LYS A 320 -8.91 36.76 26.45
CA LYS A 320 -7.53 36.80 26.92
C LYS A 320 -7.59 37.03 28.41
N VAL A 321 -7.65 35.94 29.15
CA VAL A 321 -7.43 36.00 30.59
C VAL A 321 -5.93 36.22 30.76
N GLU A 322 -5.54 37.44 31.09
CA GLU A 322 -4.13 37.77 31.39
C GLU A 322 -3.82 37.31 32.82
N TYR A 323 -3.15 36.18 32.91
CA TYR A 323 -2.57 35.71 34.15
C TYR A 323 -1.14 36.25 34.29
N THR A 324 -0.90 37.07 35.33
CA THR A 324 0.39 37.72 35.60
C THR A 324 1.25 37.00 36.66
N GLY A 325 0.81 35.85 37.15
CA GLY A 325 1.52 35.03 38.11
C GLY A 325 2.59 34.10 37.55
N GLU A 326 3.12 33.24 38.39
CA GLU A 326 4.11 32.24 37.98
C GLU A 326 3.51 31.25 36.96
N LYS A 327 4.28 30.93 35.91
CA LYS A 327 3.88 29.95 34.91
C LYS A 327 3.86 28.55 35.53
N ASN A 328 2.86 27.74 35.17
CA ASN A 328 2.81 26.32 35.54
C ASN A 328 3.99 25.57 34.93
N LYS A 329 4.49 24.55 35.65
CA LYS A 329 5.51 23.60 35.16
C LYS A 329 4.80 22.32 34.75
N PHE A 330 4.96 21.94 33.49
CA PHE A 330 4.46 20.65 33.00
C PHE A 330 5.38 19.53 33.51
N VAL A 331 4.80 18.53 34.18
CA VAL A 331 5.54 17.37 34.73
C VAL A 331 5.04 16.04 34.19
N GLY A 332 4.15 16.07 33.20
CA GLY A 332 3.48 14.88 32.67
C GLY A 332 4.39 13.89 31.91
N TYR A 333 5.64 14.26 31.61
CA TYR A 333 6.62 13.32 31.06
C TYR A 333 7.25 12.42 32.13
N ASP A 334 7.30 12.91 33.39
CA ASP A 334 7.99 12.23 34.49
C ASP A 334 7.00 11.57 35.47
N GLN A 335 5.77 12.07 35.57
CA GLN A 335 4.77 11.68 36.55
C GLN A 335 3.36 11.58 35.93
N LEU A 336 2.63 10.51 36.26
CA LEU A 336 1.24 10.32 35.84
C LEU A 336 0.23 10.99 36.79
N THR A 337 0.64 11.28 38.04
CA THR A 337 -0.16 11.96 39.06
C THR A 337 0.69 13.05 39.75
N PHE A 338 0.08 14.21 39.94
CA PHE A 338 0.78 15.34 40.60
C PHE A 338 -0.19 16.15 41.47
N SER A 339 0.24 16.50 42.67
CA SER A 339 -0.53 17.41 43.55
C SER A 339 -0.28 18.85 43.16
N SER A 340 -1.32 19.58 42.82
CA SER A 340 -1.23 20.99 42.44
C SER A 340 -2.20 21.85 43.23
N LYS A 341 -1.91 23.14 43.27
CA LYS A 341 -2.75 24.15 43.96
C LYS A 341 -3.39 25.07 42.91
N VAL A 342 -4.69 25.28 43.04
CA VAL A 342 -5.38 26.29 42.23
C VAL A 342 -4.94 27.68 42.74
N VAL A 343 -4.33 28.47 41.86
CA VAL A 343 -3.78 29.77 42.16
C VAL A 343 -4.67 30.94 41.69
N ALA A 344 -5.55 30.68 40.72
CA ALA A 344 -6.50 31.68 40.24
C ALA A 344 -7.77 30.99 39.70
N LEU A 345 -8.90 31.64 39.84
CA LEU A 345 -10.20 31.26 39.26
C LEU A 345 -10.73 32.49 38.51
N TYR A 346 -11.23 32.26 37.30
CA TYR A 346 -11.82 33.29 36.47
C TYR A 346 -13.28 32.95 36.18
N ALA A 347 -14.18 33.92 36.27
CA ALA A 347 -15.57 33.72 35.85
C ALA A 347 -15.66 33.88 34.30
N ALA A 348 -16.52 33.10 33.69
CA ALA A 348 -16.77 33.22 32.24
C ALA A 348 -17.32 34.63 31.94
N GLY A 349 -16.62 35.40 31.10
CA GLY A 349 -17.04 36.73 30.67
C GLY A 349 -16.41 37.92 31.41
N THR A 350 -15.44 37.71 32.29
CA THR A 350 -14.66 38.79 32.92
C THR A 350 -13.19 38.74 32.46
#